data_5581e788b9d38a684cb69b4ed0366944
#
_entry.id   5581e788b9d38a684cb69b4ed0366944
#
_cell.length_a   1.000
_cell.length_b   1.000
_cell.length_c   1.000
_cell.angle_alpha   90.00
_cell.angle_beta   90.00
_cell.angle_gamma   90.00
#
_symmetry.space_group_name_H-M   'P 1'
#
loop_
_entity.id
_entity.type
_entity.pdbx_description
1 polymer ?
#
loop_
_entity_poly.entity_id
_entity_poly.type
_entity_poly.pdbx_seq_one_letter_code
_entity_poly.pdbx_strand_id
1 'polypeptide(L)'
;MLTGSIPKLLKEAGQVKEALEKVGPGLPDSITVAEMETRIAALEAKVSAIDALNAEKTRLVNEKKAEAGLLSDYIVRVRSGVKSVFGQDSSEYEMVGCVRLSERKKGKKHKEEGDE
;
A
#
# COMPACT_ATOMS: atom_id res chain seq x y z
N MET A 1 -0.96 -14.65 -25.70
CA MET A 1 -1.51 -14.24 -25.49
C MET A 1 -2.18 -14.15 -24.39
N LEU A 2 -2.13 -13.55 -23.69
CA LEU A 2 -2.72 -13.54 -22.64
C LEU A 2 -3.89 -12.81 -22.65
N THR A 3 -4.87 -13.18 -22.27
CA THR A 3 -5.92 -12.43 -22.36
C THR A 3 -6.14 -11.65 -21.26
N GLY A 4 -6.77 -10.68 -21.28
CA GLY A 4 -6.89 -9.67 -20.40
C GLY A 4 -7.13 -9.99 -19.00
N SER A 5 -8.06 -10.67 -18.58
CA SER A 5 -8.29 -10.78 -17.17
C SER A 5 -8.20 -12.22 -16.69
N ILE A 6 -7.66 -12.36 -15.50
CA ILE A 6 -7.53 -13.68 -14.87
C ILE A 6 -8.92 -14.26 -14.54
N PRO A 7 -9.86 -13.47 -13.96
CA PRO A 7 -11.18 -14.03 -13.70
C PRO A 7 -11.86 -14.55 -14.96
N LYS A 8 -11.69 -13.84 -16.07
CA LYS A 8 -12.26 -14.28 -17.33
C LYS A 8 -11.63 -15.59 -17.80
N LEU A 9 -10.31 -15.70 -17.66
CA LEU A 9 -9.60 -16.91 -18.03
C LEU A 9 -10.05 -18.09 -17.17
N LEU A 10 -10.23 -17.89 -15.89
CA LEU A 10 -10.68 -18.97 -15.01
C LEU A 10 -12.09 -19.43 -15.36
N LYS A 11 -12.96 -18.50 -15.72
CA LYS A 11 -14.30 -18.86 -16.15
C LYS A 11 -14.25 -19.68 -17.43
N GLU A 12 -13.43 -19.24 -18.38
CA GLU A 12 -13.26 -19.95 -19.63
C GLU A 12 -12.68 -21.35 -19.39
N ALA A 13 -11.71 -21.45 -18.48
CA ALA A 13 -11.12 -22.73 -18.16
C ALA A 13 -12.14 -23.70 -17.58
N GLY A 14 -13.06 -23.18 -16.74
CA GLY A 14 -14.13 -24.03 -16.22
C GLY A 14 -15.02 -24.57 -17.30
N GLN A 15 -15.34 -23.73 -18.29
CA GLN A 15 -16.18 -24.16 -19.41
C GLN A 15 -15.45 -25.21 -20.26
N VAL A 16 -14.17 -24.99 -20.51
CA VAL A 16 -13.37 -25.95 -21.29
C VAL A 16 -13.24 -27.25 -20.53
N LYS A 17 -13.09 -27.21 -19.21
CA LYS A 17 -13.01 -28.41 -18.42
C LYS A 17 -14.28 -29.24 -18.54
N GLU A 18 -15.46 -28.58 -18.50
CA GLU A 18 -16.70 -29.32 -18.64
C GLU A 18 -16.82 -29.98 -20.02
N ALA A 19 -16.40 -29.24 -21.05
CA ALA A 19 -16.39 -29.82 -22.39
C ALA A 19 -15.43 -30.97 -22.47
N LEU A 20 -14.28 -30.85 -21.82
CA LEU A 20 -13.27 -31.89 -21.84
C LEU A 20 -13.77 -33.18 -21.19
N GLU A 21 -14.60 -33.10 -20.19
CA GLU A 21 -15.19 -34.24 -19.55
C GLU A 21 -16.03 -35.04 -20.53
N LYS A 22 -16.62 -34.35 -21.50
CA LYS A 22 -17.47 -35.01 -22.47
C LYS A 22 -16.70 -35.59 -23.66
N VAL A 23 -15.66 -34.90 -24.10
CA VAL A 23 -14.92 -35.33 -25.29
C VAL A 23 -13.59 -36.01 -24.99
N GLY A 24 -13.24 -36.11 -23.72
CA GLY A 24 -11.94 -36.60 -23.31
C GLY A 24 -11.51 -37.93 -23.91
N PRO A 25 -12.42 -38.93 -23.99
CA PRO A 25 -12.00 -40.23 -24.48
C PRO A 25 -11.39 -40.19 -25.87
N GLY A 26 -11.65 -39.17 -26.65
CA GLY A 26 -11.09 -39.10 -28.00
C GLY A 26 -9.76 -38.35 -28.08
N LEU A 27 -9.21 -37.89 -26.93
CA LEU A 27 -8.03 -37.06 -26.94
C LEU A 27 -6.78 -37.81 -26.50
N PRO A 28 -5.60 -37.28 -26.85
CA PRO A 28 -4.33 -37.89 -26.39
C PRO A 28 -4.26 -37.95 -24.88
N ASP A 29 -3.47 -38.91 -24.39
CA ASP A 29 -3.32 -39.11 -22.95
C ASP A 29 -2.75 -37.89 -22.24
N SER A 30 -2.05 -37.01 -22.96
CA SER A 30 -1.47 -35.80 -22.35
C SER A 30 -2.52 -34.74 -22.04
N ILE A 31 -3.74 -34.91 -22.55
CA ILE A 31 -4.82 -33.95 -22.32
C ILE A 31 -5.87 -34.62 -21.46
N THR A 32 -5.91 -34.26 -20.20
CA THR A 32 -6.83 -34.93 -19.27
C THR A 32 -7.53 -33.88 -18.41
N VAL A 33 -8.68 -34.26 -17.89
CA VAL A 33 -9.42 -33.44 -16.94
C VAL A 33 -8.57 -33.19 -15.69
N ALA A 34 -7.82 -34.23 -15.25
CA ALA A 34 -6.99 -34.09 -14.07
C ALA A 34 -5.94 -32.99 -14.24
N GLU A 35 -5.32 -32.94 -15.42
CA GLU A 35 -4.33 -31.89 -15.69
C GLU A 35 -5.00 -30.51 -15.72
N MET A 36 -6.18 -30.44 -16.32
CA MET A 36 -6.93 -29.18 -16.34
C MET A 36 -7.26 -28.69 -14.94
N GLU A 37 -7.70 -29.59 -14.08
CA GLU A 37 -8.02 -29.25 -12.69
C GLU A 37 -6.78 -28.78 -11.95
N THR A 38 -5.66 -29.45 -12.18
CA THR A 38 -4.40 -29.07 -11.54
C THR A 38 -4.00 -27.66 -11.92
N ARG A 39 -4.12 -27.32 -13.20
CA ARG A 39 -3.73 -26.00 -13.67
C ARG A 39 -4.68 -24.91 -13.17
N ILE A 40 -5.97 -25.20 -13.14
CA ILE A 40 -6.94 -24.25 -12.61
C ILE A 40 -6.65 -24.00 -11.13
N ALA A 41 -6.42 -25.07 -10.36
CA ALA A 41 -6.16 -24.92 -8.93
C ALA A 41 -4.88 -24.15 -8.69
N ALA A 42 -3.85 -24.39 -9.50
CA ALA A 42 -2.59 -23.68 -9.35
C ALA A 42 -2.77 -22.17 -9.56
N LEU A 43 -3.53 -21.81 -10.58
CA LEU A 43 -3.77 -20.38 -10.83
C LEU A 43 -4.63 -19.76 -9.73
N GLU A 44 -5.66 -20.47 -9.30
CA GLU A 44 -6.52 -19.95 -8.23
C GLU A 44 -5.74 -19.77 -6.95
N ALA A 45 -4.81 -20.68 -6.66
CA ALA A 45 -3.98 -20.55 -5.47
C ALA A 45 -3.12 -19.30 -5.52
N LYS A 46 -2.59 -18.99 -6.70
CA LYS A 46 -1.78 -17.76 -6.84
C LYS A 46 -2.62 -16.52 -6.72
N VAL A 47 -3.83 -16.53 -7.28
CA VAL A 47 -4.74 -15.40 -7.15
C VAL A 47 -5.08 -15.16 -5.68
N SER A 48 -5.39 -16.23 -4.94
CA SER A 48 -5.70 -16.11 -3.53
C SER A 48 -4.52 -15.58 -2.73
N ALA A 49 -3.31 -16.05 -3.06
CA ALA A 49 -2.12 -15.59 -2.36
C ALA A 49 -1.90 -14.09 -2.58
N ILE A 50 -2.11 -13.63 -3.81
CA ILE A 50 -1.95 -12.22 -4.13
C ILE A 50 -3.00 -11.38 -3.40
N ASP A 51 -4.25 -11.88 -3.38
CA ASP A 51 -5.32 -11.16 -2.67
C ASP A 51 -4.99 -11.04 -1.19
N ALA A 52 -4.45 -12.10 -0.58
CA ALA A 52 -4.07 -12.07 0.82
C ALA A 52 -2.95 -11.07 1.05
N LEU A 53 -1.97 -11.02 0.15
CA LEU A 53 -0.88 -10.06 0.26
C LEU A 53 -1.37 -8.63 0.09
N ASN A 54 -2.32 -8.42 -0.81
CA ASN A 54 -2.88 -7.09 -0.99
C ASN A 54 -3.65 -6.62 0.24
N ALA A 55 -4.39 -7.53 0.89
CA ALA A 55 -5.08 -7.20 2.13
C ALA A 55 -4.08 -6.86 3.22
N GLU A 56 -2.99 -7.63 3.31
CA GLU A 56 -1.95 -7.37 4.29
C GLU A 56 -1.27 -6.04 4.01
N LYS A 57 -1.02 -5.74 2.74
CA LYS A 57 -0.44 -4.46 2.37
C LYS A 57 -1.33 -3.31 2.79
N THR A 58 -2.64 -3.43 2.56
CA THR A 58 -3.57 -2.38 2.93
C THR A 58 -3.55 -2.16 4.45
N ARG A 59 -3.53 -3.26 5.21
CA ARG A 59 -3.47 -3.15 6.67
C ARG A 59 -2.20 -2.42 7.10
N LEU A 60 -1.06 -2.80 6.51
CA LEU A 60 0.21 -2.18 6.87
C LEU A 60 0.27 -0.72 6.45
N VAL A 61 -0.31 -0.38 5.31
CA VAL A 61 -0.36 1.02 4.87
C VAL A 61 -1.15 1.85 5.87
N ASN A 62 -2.28 1.31 6.35
CA ASN A 62 -3.09 2.02 7.33
C ASN A 62 -2.35 2.16 8.65
N GLU A 63 -1.65 1.11 9.08
CA GLU A 63 -0.85 1.18 10.30
C GLU A 63 0.28 2.18 10.17
N LYS A 64 0.90 2.22 9.00
CA LYS A 64 1.96 3.19 8.74
C LYS A 64 1.44 4.62 8.89
N LYS A 65 0.27 4.88 8.34
CA LYS A 65 -0.32 6.23 8.44
C LYS A 65 -0.62 6.59 9.89
N ALA A 66 -1.14 5.62 10.66
CA ALA A 66 -1.44 5.86 12.05
C ALA A 66 -0.17 6.14 12.85
N GLU A 67 0.89 5.35 12.59
CA GLU A 67 2.15 5.58 13.29
C GLU A 67 2.78 6.91 12.90
N ALA A 68 2.66 7.28 11.62
CA ALA A 68 3.17 8.57 11.17
C ALA A 68 2.45 9.72 11.88
N GLY A 69 1.14 9.57 12.07
CA GLY A 69 0.38 10.59 12.81
C GLY A 69 0.82 10.71 14.25
N LEU A 70 1.04 9.57 14.91
CA LEU A 70 1.50 9.58 16.28
C LEU A 70 2.88 10.21 16.40
N LEU A 71 3.76 9.89 15.47
CA LEU A 71 5.11 10.48 15.47
C LEU A 71 5.04 11.98 15.24
N SER A 72 4.21 12.40 14.29
CA SER A 72 4.05 13.82 14.01
C SER A 72 3.56 14.58 15.24
N ASP A 73 2.57 14.00 15.93
CA ASP A 73 2.05 14.62 17.14
C ASP A 73 3.12 14.70 18.22
N TYR A 74 3.93 13.66 18.32
CA TYR A 74 4.98 13.66 19.35
C TYR A 74 6.04 14.70 19.03
N ILE A 75 6.37 14.85 17.74
CA ILE A 75 7.35 15.87 17.32
C ILE A 75 6.84 17.26 17.74
N VAL A 76 5.54 17.52 17.53
CA VAL A 76 4.98 18.80 17.96
C VAL A 76 5.12 18.96 19.46
N ARG A 77 4.87 17.91 20.22
CA ARG A 77 5.00 17.99 21.68
C ARG A 77 6.43 18.21 22.11
N VAL A 78 7.39 17.56 21.43
CA VAL A 78 8.80 17.77 21.73
C VAL A 78 9.18 19.22 21.48
N ARG A 79 8.77 19.77 20.34
CA ARG A 79 9.09 21.14 20.02
C ARG A 79 8.45 22.13 20.99
N SER A 80 7.21 21.86 21.37
CA SER A 80 6.54 22.70 22.36
C SER A 80 7.22 22.63 23.72
N GLY A 81 7.66 21.43 24.10
CA GLY A 81 8.34 21.26 25.36
C GLY A 81 9.67 21.98 25.39
N VAL A 82 10.43 21.89 24.30
CA VAL A 82 11.70 22.58 24.21
C VAL A 82 11.48 24.09 24.26
N LYS A 83 10.49 24.57 23.53
CA LYS A 83 10.16 25.99 23.56
C LYS A 83 9.82 26.46 24.99
N SER A 84 9.05 25.66 25.70
CA SER A 84 8.61 25.99 27.03
C SER A 84 9.77 26.03 28.04
N VAL A 85 10.68 25.07 27.92
CA VAL A 85 11.78 24.94 28.88
C VAL A 85 12.98 25.84 28.54
N PHE A 86 13.34 25.88 27.25
CA PHE A 86 14.55 26.58 26.84
C PHE A 86 14.29 27.90 26.13
N GLY A 87 13.10 28.12 25.64
CA GLY A 87 12.75 29.39 24.99
C GLY A 87 12.84 29.32 23.47
N GLN A 88 12.17 30.25 22.82
CA GLN A 88 12.08 30.27 21.36
C GLN A 88 13.37 30.70 20.69
N ASP A 89 14.28 31.27 21.41
CA ASP A 89 15.54 31.75 20.82
C ASP A 89 16.73 30.93 21.27
N SER A 90 16.48 29.71 21.75
CA SER A 90 17.53 28.85 22.25
C SER A 90 18.10 28.00 21.16
N SER A 91 19.34 27.51 21.37
CA SER A 91 19.94 26.53 20.49
C SER A 91 19.16 25.23 20.51
N GLU A 92 18.61 24.90 21.67
CA GLU A 92 17.81 23.68 21.82
C GLU A 92 16.60 23.71 20.92
N TYR A 93 15.95 24.87 20.84
CA TYR A 93 14.77 25.01 20.00
C TYR A 93 15.14 24.82 18.51
N GLU A 94 16.29 25.35 18.13
CA GLU A 94 16.79 25.19 16.77
C GLU A 94 17.15 23.74 16.49
N MET A 95 17.71 23.04 17.48
CA MET A 95 18.12 21.65 17.31
C MET A 95 16.95 20.73 17.02
N VAL A 96 15.75 21.05 17.48
CA VAL A 96 14.58 20.22 17.19
C VAL A 96 13.87 20.65 15.93
N GLY A 97 14.55 21.43 15.08
CA GLY A 97 14.04 21.74 13.75
C GLY A 97 13.24 23.01 13.64
N CYS A 98 13.24 23.84 14.68
CA CYS A 98 12.51 25.09 14.64
C CYS A 98 13.44 26.23 14.31
N VAL A 99 12.87 27.33 13.82
CA VAL A 99 13.65 28.52 13.54
C VAL A 99 13.65 29.39 14.81
N ARG A 100 14.82 29.77 15.25
CA ARG A 100 14.94 30.62 16.42
C ARG A 100 14.21 31.93 16.20
N LEU A 101 13.61 32.44 17.26
CA LEU A 101 12.82 33.66 17.15
C LEU A 101 13.62 34.79 16.52
N SER A 102 14.86 34.96 16.94
CA SER A 102 15.69 36.04 16.44
C SER A 102 16.04 35.87 14.96
N GLU A 103 15.88 34.67 14.41
CA GLU A 103 16.23 34.40 13.02
C GLU A 103 15.02 34.30 12.10
N ARG A 104 13.83 34.46 12.61
CA ARG A 104 12.64 34.41 11.79
C ARG A 104 12.55 35.65 10.91
N LYS A 105 12.17 35.38 9.65
CA LYS A 105 11.98 36.47 8.73
C LYS A 105 10.68 37.18 9.01
N LYS A 106 10.69 38.45 8.93
CA LYS A 106 9.46 39.17 9.10
C LYS A 106 8.69 39.26 7.81
N GLY A 107 7.45 39.42 7.92
CA GLY A 107 6.61 39.66 6.80
C GLY A 107 6.35 38.53 5.88
N LYS A 108 6.55 37.61 6.33
CA LYS A 108 6.26 36.61 5.47
C LYS A 108 4.92 36.23 5.63
N LYS A 109 4.46 36.98 5.44
CA LYS A 109 3.40 36.83 5.75
C LYS A 109 2.64 36.31 5.00
N HIS A 110 3.17 36.73 4.82
CA HIS A 110 2.46 36.25 4.41
C HIS A 110 1.96 36.05 3.62
N LYS A 111 2.07 36.51 3.21
CA LYS A 111 1.75 36.41 2.79
C LYS A 111 1.31 35.99 2.49
N GLU A 112 1.55 36.35 2.37
CA GLU A 112 1.25 36.03 2.53
C GLU A 112 0.76 35.79 2.33
N GLU A 113 0.85 36.51 1.98
CA GLU A 113 0.57 36.43 2.11
C GLU A 113 0.37 36.39 1.78
N GLY A 114 0.54 37.35 1.29
CA GLY A 114 0.65 37.45 1.32
C GLY A 114 0.82 37.67 1.12
N ASP A 115 1.30 38.23 0.98
CA ASP A 115 1.70 38.35 1.32
C ASP A 115 1.82 38.40 1.42
N GLU A 116 2.11 39.01 1.25
CA GLU A 116 2.52 39.09 1.91
C GLU A 116 2.51 38.93 2.09
#